data_a458afbb44613fde060aaa4a855aa4db
#
_entry.id   a458afbb44613fde060aaa4a855aa4db
#
_cell.length_a   1.000
_cell.length_b   1.000
_cell.length_c   1.000
_cell.angle_alpha   90.00
_cell.angle_beta   90.00
_cell.angle_gamma   90.00
#
_symmetry.space_group_name_H-M   'P 1'
#
loop_
_entity.id
_entity.type
_entity.pdbx_description
1 polymer ?
#
loop_
_entity_poly.entity_id
_entity_poly.type
_entity_poly.pdbx_seq_one_letter_code
_entity_poly.pdbx_strand_id
1 'polypeptide(L)'
;MARSETEPPEQAPLGRWEREQAQLKANVIEEDTEEWQKNSTFAGLERVGGADLSYVKGNDTIACASLVVLSYPDLEVLYEDCQMVTVSAPYVAGYLAFREAPFLVEAAQRLQEREPGLRPQVLLVDGNGVLHHRGFGVACHLGVLTGLPCIGVAKNLLQVDGLAKDEQHKGQIRDLQMGGDVFPLRGTSGRVLGMALRSYNKSTKPIYVSVGHKTCLESAVRLVQSCC
;
A
#
# COMPACT_ATOMS: atom_id res chain seq x y z
N MET A 1 39.97 -28.44 8.52
CA MET A 1 39.72 -27.49 7.44
C MET A 1 38.25 -27.65 7.04
N ALA A 2 37.38 -26.81 7.58
CA ALA A 2 35.96 -26.81 7.24
C ALA A 2 35.79 -26.00 5.94
N ARG A 3 35.22 -26.64 4.92
CA ARG A 3 34.79 -25.93 3.70
C ARG A 3 33.59 -25.09 4.05
N SER A 4 33.67 -23.78 3.89
CA SER A 4 32.51 -22.91 3.90
C SER A 4 31.67 -23.23 2.65
N GLU A 5 30.49 -23.80 2.86
CA GLU A 5 29.50 -23.92 1.81
C GLU A 5 29.02 -22.48 1.51
N THR A 6 29.52 -21.90 0.45
CA THR A 6 28.98 -20.68 -0.13
C THR A 6 27.68 -21.04 -0.81
N GLU A 7 26.55 -20.52 -0.30
CA GLU A 7 25.26 -20.60 -0.95
C GLU A 7 25.37 -20.13 -2.42
N PRO A 8 24.64 -20.78 -3.35
CA PRO A 8 24.65 -20.36 -4.75
C PRO A 8 24.15 -18.91 -4.87
N PRO A 9 24.74 -18.09 -5.75
CA PRO A 9 24.49 -16.64 -5.81
C PRO A 9 23.03 -16.20 -6.10
N GLU A 10 22.18 -17.09 -6.60
CA GLU A 10 20.73 -16.81 -6.83
C GLU A 10 19.85 -16.99 -5.59
N GLN A 11 20.29 -17.70 -4.57
CA GLN A 11 19.50 -17.92 -3.34
C GLN A 11 19.80 -16.90 -2.24
N ALA A 12 20.93 -16.21 -2.31
CA ALA A 12 21.38 -15.26 -1.29
C ALA A 12 20.42 -14.06 -1.08
N PRO A 13 19.82 -13.42 -2.12
CA PRO A 13 18.86 -12.33 -1.91
C PRO A 13 17.57 -12.78 -1.23
N LEU A 14 17.02 -13.94 -1.64
CA LEU A 14 15.73 -14.43 -1.16
C LEU A 14 15.73 -14.74 0.34
N GLY A 15 16.72 -15.47 0.83
CA GLY A 15 16.83 -15.80 2.25
C GLY A 15 17.02 -14.56 3.15
N ARG A 16 17.69 -13.52 2.62
CA ARG A 16 17.78 -12.22 3.29
C ARG A 16 16.41 -11.52 3.33
N TRP A 17 15.72 -11.43 2.20
CA TRP A 17 14.40 -10.80 2.12
C TRP A 17 13.35 -11.51 2.98
N GLU A 18 13.41 -12.83 3.07
CA GLU A 18 12.54 -13.60 3.96
C GLU A 18 12.68 -13.19 5.42
N ARG A 19 13.91 -13.14 5.92
CA ARG A 19 14.20 -12.73 7.29
C ARG A 19 13.80 -11.27 7.54
N GLU A 20 14.19 -10.39 6.64
CA GLU A 20 13.86 -8.95 6.73
C GLU A 20 12.35 -8.72 6.69
N GLN A 21 11.63 -9.36 5.76
CA GLN A 21 10.18 -9.27 5.68
C GLN A 21 9.50 -9.77 6.96
N ALA A 22 9.97 -10.88 7.53
CA ALA A 22 9.42 -11.40 8.78
C ALA A 22 9.62 -10.42 9.95
N GLN A 23 10.79 -9.79 10.03
CA GLN A 23 11.10 -8.78 11.05
C GLN A 23 10.22 -7.53 10.88
N LEU A 24 10.13 -7.00 9.67
CA LEU A 24 9.30 -5.83 9.38
C LEU A 24 7.81 -6.12 9.63
N LYS A 25 7.32 -7.29 9.20
CA LYS A 25 5.93 -7.70 9.40
C LYS A 25 5.54 -7.73 10.87
N ALA A 26 6.44 -8.12 11.77
CA ALA A 26 6.18 -8.13 13.21
C ALA A 26 5.91 -6.72 13.78
N ASN A 27 6.26 -5.66 13.07
CA ASN A 27 6.05 -4.27 13.47
C ASN A 27 4.80 -3.63 12.83
N VAL A 28 4.04 -4.37 12.03
CA VAL A 28 2.79 -3.87 11.45
C VAL A 28 1.76 -3.68 12.55
N ILE A 29 1.14 -2.50 12.58
CA ILE A 29 0.06 -2.14 13.49
C ILE A 29 -1.21 -1.99 12.65
N GLU A 30 -2.24 -2.82 12.92
CA GLU A 30 -3.52 -2.81 12.19
C GLU A 30 -4.62 -2.04 12.96
N GLU A 31 -4.23 -1.16 13.85
CA GLU A 31 -5.11 -0.33 14.67
C GLU A 31 -4.82 1.15 14.43
N ASP A 32 -5.81 2.00 14.68
CA ASP A 32 -5.66 3.44 14.63
C ASP A 32 -4.75 3.93 15.75
N THR A 33 -3.70 4.69 15.39
CA THR A 33 -2.74 5.24 16.35
C THR A 33 -2.87 6.75 16.55
N GLU A 34 -3.52 7.44 15.59
CA GLU A 34 -3.63 8.89 15.59
C GLU A 34 -5.05 9.34 15.99
N GLU A 35 -5.15 10.44 16.73
CA GLU A 35 -6.46 10.94 17.21
C GLU A 35 -7.39 11.34 16.06
N TRP A 36 -6.86 11.88 14.95
CA TRP A 36 -7.67 12.26 13.80
C TRP A 36 -8.37 11.05 13.16
N GLN A 37 -7.83 9.84 13.25
CA GLN A 37 -8.43 8.62 12.70
C GLN A 37 -9.73 8.24 13.41
N LYS A 38 -9.83 8.53 14.70
CA LYS A 38 -11.00 8.24 15.56
C LYS A 38 -12.15 9.21 15.31
N ASN A 39 -11.87 10.36 14.71
CA ASN A 39 -12.87 11.36 14.40
C ASN A 39 -13.67 10.99 13.14
N SER A 40 -14.99 11.15 13.16
CA SER A 40 -15.86 10.81 12.02
C SER A 40 -15.61 11.67 10.77
N THR A 41 -15.11 12.88 10.93
CA THR A 41 -14.78 13.82 9.86
C THR A 41 -13.27 13.98 9.65
N PHE A 42 -12.45 13.16 10.34
CA PHE A 42 -10.99 13.24 10.34
C PHE A 42 -10.46 14.61 10.81
N ALA A 43 -11.14 15.25 11.76
CA ALA A 43 -10.67 16.53 12.31
C ALA A 43 -9.25 16.41 12.85
N GLY A 44 -8.36 17.31 12.41
CA GLY A 44 -6.91 17.28 12.70
C GLY A 44 -6.08 16.63 11.59
N LEU A 45 -6.69 16.00 10.59
CA LEU A 45 -5.99 15.63 9.37
C LEU A 45 -5.88 16.84 8.44
N GLU A 46 -4.68 17.19 8.04
CA GLU A 46 -4.39 18.34 7.19
C GLU A 46 -3.70 17.96 5.88
N ARG A 47 -2.99 16.83 5.86
CA ARG A 47 -2.18 16.39 4.71
C ARG A 47 -2.25 14.89 4.49
N VAL A 48 -2.60 14.52 3.26
CA VAL A 48 -2.63 13.14 2.76
C VAL A 48 -1.55 12.99 1.69
N GLY A 49 -0.74 11.95 1.78
CA GLY A 49 0.24 11.62 0.76
C GLY A 49 -0.24 10.50 -0.16
N GLY A 50 0.17 10.56 -1.42
CA GLY A 50 0.03 9.48 -2.39
C GLY A 50 1.42 8.98 -2.83
N ALA A 51 1.64 7.66 -2.84
CA ALA A 51 2.90 7.05 -3.25
C ALA A 51 2.67 5.96 -4.30
N ASP A 52 3.42 6.01 -5.38
CA ASP A 52 3.36 5.07 -6.51
C ASP A 52 4.74 4.84 -7.13
N LEU A 53 4.97 3.62 -7.62
CA LEU A 53 6.09 3.30 -8.51
C LEU A 53 5.54 2.75 -9.83
N SER A 54 5.62 3.54 -10.89
CA SER A 54 5.09 3.21 -12.21
C SER A 54 6.21 2.82 -13.17
N TYR A 55 6.19 1.57 -13.67
CA TYR A 55 7.18 1.09 -14.65
C TYR A 55 6.91 1.63 -16.06
N VAL A 56 7.98 1.91 -16.78
CA VAL A 56 7.90 2.24 -18.20
C VAL A 56 7.34 1.03 -18.97
N LYS A 57 6.35 1.26 -19.81
CA LYS A 57 5.71 0.19 -20.59
C LYS A 57 6.74 -0.60 -21.43
N GLY A 58 6.78 -1.90 -21.20
CA GLY A 58 7.73 -2.80 -21.86
C GLY A 58 9.14 -2.80 -21.26
N ASN A 59 9.34 -2.13 -20.14
CA ASN A 59 10.61 -2.12 -19.41
C ASN A 59 10.35 -2.33 -17.92
N ASP A 60 10.91 -3.38 -17.35
CA ASP A 60 10.73 -3.77 -15.93
C ASP A 60 11.87 -3.29 -15.02
N THR A 61 12.81 -2.52 -15.57
CA THR A 61 13.96 -1.97 -14.84
C THR A 61 13.95 -0.45 -14.72
N ILE A 62 13.11 0.24 -15.53
CA ILE A 62 12.98 1.69 -15.47
C ILE A 62 11.57 2.03 -14.97
N ALA A 63 11.51 2.82 -13.90
CA ALA A 63 10.26 3.24 -13.29
C ALA A 63 10.31 4.73 -12.89
N CYS A 64 9.14 5.30 -12.66
CA CYS A 64 8.98 6.60 -12.02
C CYS A 64 8.51 6.38 -10.58
N ALA A 65 9.29 6.81 -9.61
CA ALA A 65 8.90 6.88 -8.22
C ALA A 65 8.25 8.23 -7.95
N SER A 66 7.01 8.22 -7.48
CA SER A 66 6.20 9.42 -7.27
C SER A 66 5.73 9.51 -5.83
N LEU A 67 5.86 10.69 -5.24
CA LEU A 67 5.28 11.07 -3.95
C LEU A 67 4.59 12.43 -4.11
N VAL A 68 3.30 12.47 -3.81
CA VAL A 68 2.50 13.70 -3.85
C VAL A 68 1.90 13.93 -2.46
N VAL A 69 1.88 15.18 -2.00
CA VAL A 69 1.17 15.57 -0.76
C VAL A 69 0.06 16.53 -1.13
N LEU A 70 -1.13 16.21 -0.66
CA LEU A 70 -2.33 17.01 -0.84
C LEU A 70 -2.77 17.60 0.50
N SER A 71 -3.38 18.79 0.46
CA SER A 71 -4.17 19.30 1.58
C SER A 71 -5.37 18.40 1.83
N TYR A 72 -5.89 18.40 3.04
CA TYR A 72 -7.13 17.72 3.38
C TYR A 72 -8.05 18.68 4.14
N PRO A 73 -9.34 18.78 3.82
CA PRO A 73 -10.10 17.95 2.86
C PRO A 73 -10.09 18.45 1.40
N ASP A 74 -9.47 19.56 1.07
CA ASP A 74 -9.62 20.22 -0.23
C ASP A 74 -8.87 19.51 -1.36
N LEU A 75 -7.92 18.64 -1.04
CA LEU A 75 -7.11 17.82 -1.95
C LEU A 75 -6.31 18.65 -2.97
N GLU A 76 -5.88 19.85 -2.57
CA GLU A 76 -4.97 20.68 -3.36
C GLU A 76 -3.53 20.17 -3.25
N VAL A 77 -2.78 20.21 -4.35
CA VAL A 77 -1.39 19.75 -4.38
C VAL A 77 -0.51 20.73 -3.60
N LEU A 78 0.13 20.25 -2.54
CA LEU A 78 1.08 20.98 -1.72
C LEU A 78 2.53 20.66 -2.07
N TYR A 79 2.80 19.43 -2.48
CA TYR A 79 4.13 18.95 -2.84
C TYR A 79 4.05 17.83 -3.86
N GLU A 80 5.02 17.81 -4.78
CA GLU A 80 5.17 16.76 -5.79
C GLU A 80 6.65 16.42 -5.99
N ASP A 81 6.98 15.13 -5.95
CA ASP A 81 8.30 14.59 -6.28
C ASP A 81 8.13 13.38 -7.19
N CYS A 82 8.63 13.49 -8.42
CA CYS A 82 8.58 12.44 -9.43
C CYS A 82 9.98 12.24 -9.99
N GLN A 83 10.56 11.05 -9.77
CA GLN A 83 11.90 10.74 -10.23
C GLN A 83 11.96 9.44 -11.01
N MET A 84 12.63 9.49 -12.16
CA MET A 84 12.98 8.27 -12.90
C MET A 84 14.07 7.51 -12.15
N VAL A 85 13.84 6.23 -11.93
CA VAL A 85 14.74 5.35 -11.19
C VAL A 85 15.04 4.07 -11.96
N THR A 86 16.19 3.48 -11.68
CA THR A 86 16.57 2.17 -12.22
C THR A 86 16.37 1.12 -11.13
N VAL A 87 15.47 0.17 -11.38
CA VAL A 87 15.13 -0.92 -10.46
C VAL A 87 15.99 -2.13 -10.80
N SER A 88 17.04 -2.37 -10.04
CA SER A 88 17.99 -3.49 -10.27
C SER A 88 17.61 -4.78 -9.55
N ALA A 89 16.79 -4.69 -8.50
CA ALA A 89 16.36 -5.87 -7.75
C ALA A 89 15.50 -6.81 -8.61
N PRO A 90 15.70 -8.13 -8.58
CA PRO A 90 14.94 -9.07 -9.38
C PRO A 90 13.46 -9.11 -8.94
N TYR A 91 12.57 -9.46 -9.87
CA TYR A 91 11.19 -9.74 -9.52
C TYR A 91 11.09 -11.10 -8.85
N VAL A 92 10.61 -11.10 -7.61
CA VAL A 92 10.29 -12.34 -6.87
C VAL A 92 8.90 -12.20 -6.30
N ALA A 93 8.01 -13.13 -6.66
CA ALA A 93 6.62 -13.11 -6.20
C ALA A 93 6.55 -13.13 -4.66
N GLY A 94 5.74 -12.23 -4.09
CA GLY A 94 5.64 -12.05 -2.64
C GLY A 94 6.70 -11.13 -2.01
N TYR A 95 7.66 -10.63 -2.82
CA TYR A 95 8.72 -9.71 -2.38
C TYR A 95 8.84 -8.47 -3.25
N LEU A 96 7.78 -8.13 -4.00
CA LEU A 96 7.76 -6.97 -4.89
C LEU A 96 8.14 -5.67 -4.17
N ALA A 97 7.72 -5.53 -2.92
CA ALA A 97 8.02 -4.36 -2.11
C ALA A 97 9.53 -4.09 -1.94
N PHE A 98 10.40 -5.12 -1.99
CA PHE A 98 11.85 -4.91 -1.94
C PHE A 98 12.41 -4.23 -3.20
N ARG A 99 11.66 -4.25 -4.31
CA ARG A 99 11.99 -3.51 -5.52
C ARG A 99 11.51 -2.07 -5.47
N GLU A 100 10.42 -1.80 -4.78
CA GLU A 100 9.66 -0.55 -4.87
C GLU A 100 9.87 0.35 -3.64
N ALA A 101 9.76 -0.22 -2.44
CA ALA A 101 9.81 0.54 -1.20
C ALA A 101 11.07 1.41 -1.04
N PRO A 102 12.29 0.98 -1.41
CA PRO A 102 13.48 1.83 -1.25
C PRO A 102 13.34 3.18 -1.92
N PHE A 103 12.83 3.25 -3.15
CA PHE A 103 12.66 4.49 -3.90
C PHE A 103 11.57 5.40 -3.32
N LEU A 104 10.51 4.81 -2.77
CA LEU A 104 9.44 5.55 -2.10
C LEU A 104 9.89 6.07 -0.73
N VAL A 105 10.72 5.33 -0.01
CA VAL A 105 11.37 5.80 1.23
C VAL A 105 12.30 6.97 0.93
N GLU A 106 13.13 6.88 -0.11
CA GLU A 106 13.99 7.98 -0.55
C GLU A 106 13.17 9.23 -0.92
N ALA A 107 12.02 9.07 -1.59
CA ALA A 107 11.12 10.19 -1.89
C ALA A 107 10.60 10.85 -0.59
N ALA A 108 10.20 10.03 0.40
CA ALA A 108 9.77 10.54 1.71
C ALA A 108 10.90 11.24 2.47
N GLN A 109 12.13 10.75 2.35
CA GLN A 109 13.32 11.40 2.94
C GLN A 109 13.60 12.75 2.27
N ARG A 110 13.56 12.83 0.94
CA ARG A 110 13.71 14.10 0.22
C ARG A 110 12.67 15.13 0.62
N LEU A 111 11.41 14.73 0.80
CA LEU A 111 10.37 15.61 1.33
C LEU A 111 10.73 16.11 2.74
N GLN A 112 11.16 15.20 3.62
CA GLN A 112 11.53 15.56 4.98
C GLN A 112 12.73 16.54 5.04
N GLU A 113 13.65 16.44 4.10
CA GLU A 113 14.83 17.32 4.00
C GLU A 113 14.49 18.69 3.40
N ARG A 114 13.63 18.73 2.38
CA ARG A 114 13.32 19.96 1.63
C ARG A 114 12.19 20.76 2.23
N GLU A 115 11.11 20.07 2.63
CA GLU A 115 9.87 20.68 3.10
C GLU A 115 9.30 19.90 4.31
N PRO A 116 10.00 19.89 5.46
CA PRO A 116 9.58 19.09 6.63
C PRO A 116 8.19 19.44 7.15
N GLY A 117 7.74 20.69 6.95
CA GLY A 117 6.41 21.17 7.29
C GLY A 117 5.28 20.56 6.44
N LEU A 118 5.61 19.96 5.29
CA LEU A 118 4.66 19.32 4.39
C LEU A 118 4.59 17.79 4.55
N ARG A 119 5.23 17.23 5.57
CA ARG A 119 5.15 15.80 5.84
C ARG A 119 3.69 15.35 5.93
N PRO A 120 3.25 14.34 5.15
CA PRO A 120 1.89 13.82 5.24
C PRO A 120 1.66 13.10 6.56
N GLN A 121 0.41 13.07 7.03
CA GLN A 121 0.00 12.36 8.24
C GLN A 121 -0.40 10.91 7.93
N VAL A 122 -0.63 10.60 6.66
CA VAL A 122 -1.00 9.28 6.14
C VAL A 122 -0.56 9.15 4.69
N LEU A 123 -0.19 7.93 4.26
CA LEU A 123 0.12 7.62 2.87
C LEU A 123 -0.92 6.66 2.28
N LEU A 124 -1.48 7.03 1.14
CA LEU A 124 -2.20 6.12 0.24
C LEU A 124 -1.18 5.57 -0.76
N VAL A 125 -1.01 4.26 -0.80
CA VAL A 125 0.02 3.59 -1.60
C VAL A 125 -0.63 2.79 -2.72
N ASP A 126 -0.26 3.02 -3.99
CA ASP A 126 -0.72 2.17 -5.10
C ASP A 126 -0.13 0.77 -4.93
N GLY A 127 -0.95 -0.14 -4.41
CA GLY A 127 -0.59 -1.50 -4.08
C GLY A 127 -1.33 -2.04 -2.86
N ASN A 128 -0.91 -3.20 -2.40
CA ASN A 128 -1.57 -3.87 -1.29
C ASN A 128 -0.83 -3.67 0.04
N GLY A 129 -1.62 -3.69 1.13
CA GLY A 129 -1.12 -3.83 2.49
C GLY A 129 -1.16 -5.30 2.94
N VAL A 130 -1.94 -5.60 3.98
CA VAL A 130 -2.10 -6.97 4.51
C VAL A 130 -2.83 -7.91 3.55
N LEU A 131 -3.54 -7.40 2.54
CA LEU A 131 -4.10 -8.18 1.42
C LEU A 131 -2.95 -8.64 0.51
N HIS A 132 -2.19 -9.65 0.95
CA HIS A 132 -0.98 -10.09 0.30
C HIS A 132 -0.68 -11.55 0.62
N HIS A 133 -0.02 -12.31 -0.28
CA HIS A 133 0.31 -13.74 -0.10
C HIS A 133 1.04 -14.03 1.21
N ARG A 134 1.90 -13.11 1.64
CA ARG A 134 2.64 -13.20 2.89
C ARG A 134 2.06 -12.29 3.99
N GLY A 135 0.90 -11.63 3.74
CA GLY A 135 0.29 -10.66 4.65
C GLY A 135 1.16 -9.42 4.89
N PHE A 136 1.99 -9.05 3.91
CA PHE A 136 2.92 -7.92 4.01
C PHE A 136 3.26 -7.39 2.61
N GLY A 137 2.42 -6.50 2.09
CA GLY A 137 2.61 -5.84 0.80
C GLY A 137 3.37 -4.52 0.92
N VAL A 138 3.45 -3.78 -0.21
CA VAL A 138 4.24 -2.54 -0.30
C VAL A 138 3.77 -1.46 0.69
N ALA A 139 2.45 -1.35 0.94
CA ALA A 139 1.93 -0.39 1.90
C ALA A 139 2.33 -0.71 3.36
N CYS A 140 2.42 -2.00 3.73
CA CYS A 140 2.96 -2.41 5.02
C CYS A 140 4.46 -2.07 5.12
N HIS A 141 5.21 -2.40 4.08
CA HIS A 141 6.65 -2.19 4.03
C HIS A 141 7.00 -0.70 4.16
N LEU A 142 6.37 0.14 3.34
CA LEU A 142 6.56 1.59 3.38
C LEU A 142 6.12 2.18 4.73
N GLY A 143 4.99 1.73 5.27
CA GLY A 143 4.47 2.20 6.55
C GLY A 143 5.41 1.92 7.71
N VAL A 144 5.94 0.70 7.80
CA VAL A 144 6.90 0.33 8.85
C VAL A 144 8.21 1.11 8.72
N LEU A 145 8.75 1.28 7.49
CA LEU A 145 10.01 1.99 7.26
C LEU A 145 9.90 3.51 7.51
N THR A 146 8.77 4.12 7.19
CA THR A 146 8.56 5.56 7.37
C THR A 146 7.96 5.94 8.72
N GLY A 147 7.40 4.95 9.44
CA GLY A 147 6.66 5.16 10.69
C GLY A 147 5.31 5.87 10.50
N LEU A 148 4.84 6.04 9.25
CA LEU A 148 3.59 6.71 8.92
C LEU A 148 2.42 5.72 8.87
N PRO A 149 1.20 6.16 9.22
CA PRO A 149 -0.01 5.47 8.82
C PRO A 149 -0.01 5.27 7.30
N CYS A 150 -0.21 4.02 6.85
CA CYS A 150 -0.24 3.67 5.43
C CYS A 150 -1.44 2.80 5.10
N ILE A 151 -2.02 3.07 3.93
CA ILE A 151 -3.19 2.36 3.39
C ILE A 151 -2.83 1.86 2.00
N GLY A 152 -3.02 0.57 1.74
CA GLY A 152 -2.89 0.01 0.40
C GLY A 152 -4.17 0.22 -0.40
N VAL A 153 -4.04 0.74 -1.62
CA VAL A 153 -5.14 0.95 -2.56
C VAL A 153 -4.75 0.32 -3.89
N ALA A 154 -5.35 -0.81 -4.23
CA ALA A 154 -5.04 -1.54 -5.44
C ALA A 154 -6.19 -1.48 -6.46
N LYS A 155 -5.86 -1.42 -7.73
CA LYS A 155 -6.82 -1.44 -8.87
C LYS A 155 -7.31 -2.83 -9.20
N ASN A 156 -6.61 -3.86 -8.75
CA ASN A 156 -6.90 -5.26 -9.06
C ASN A 156 -6.94 -6.11 -7.80
N LEU A 157 -7.91 -7.04 -7.73
CA LEU A 157 -7.95 -8.03 -6.67
C LEU A 157 -6.70 -8.92 -6.73
N LEU A 158 -5.96 -8.97 -5.65
CA LEU A 158 -4.93 -9.99 -5.46
C LEU A 158 -5.60 -11.28 -4.97
N GLN A 159 -5.41 -12.36 -5.72
CA GLN A 159 -6.02 -13.65 -5.42
C GLN A 159 -5.18 -14.38 -4.38
N VAL A 160 -5.55 -14.23 -3.12
CA VAL A 160 -4.89 -14.83 -1.97
C VAL A 160 -5.93 -15.39 -1.00
N ASP A 161 -5.58 -16.37 -0.20
CA ASP A 161 -6.43 -16.96 0.85
C ASP A 161 -7.83 -17.35 0.33
N GLY A 162 -7.90 -17.93 -0.88
CA GLY A 162 -9.16 -18.32 -1.51
C GLY A 162 -9.95 -17.20 -2.19
N LEU A 163 -9.51 -15.94 -2.08
CA LEU A 163 -10.10 -14.84 -2.84
C LEU A 163 -9.83 -15.04 -4.33
N ALA A 164 -10.86 -14.98 -5.15
CA ALA A 164 -10.78 -15.17 -6.60
C ALA A 164 -11.72 -14.21 -7.34
N LYS A 165 -11.38 -13.90 -8.60
CA LYS A 165 -12.24 -13.15 -9.53
C LYS A 165 -13.28 -14.08 -10.17
N ASP A 166 -14.03 -14.81 -9.36
CA ASP A 166 -15.07 -15.75 -9.76
C ASP A 166 -16.44 -15.06 -9.95
N GLU A 167 -17.48 -15.85 -10.24
CA GLU A 167 -18.84 -15.33 -10.44
C GLU A 167 -19.44 -14.75 -9.16
N GLN A 168 -19.07 -15.26 -7.99
CA GLN A 168 -19.50 -14.68 -6.70
C GLN A 168 -18.94 -13.28 -6.55
N HIS A 169 -17.63 -13.11 -6.78
CA HIS A 169 -16.97 -11.79 -6.69
C HIS A 169 -17.56 -10.81 -7.71
N LYS A 170 -17.80 -11.25 -8.94
CA LYS A 170 -18.47 -10.41 -9.95
C LYS A 170 -19.90 -10.03 -9.55
N GLY A 171 -20.61 -10.95 -8.89
CA GLY A 171 -21.93 -10.67 -8.31
C GLY A 171 -21.86 -9.56 -7.27
N GLN A 172 -20.97 -9.69 -6.30
CA GLN A 172 -20.75 -8.67 -5.26
C GLN A 172 -20.39 -7.30 -5.85
N ILE A 173 -19.58 -7.26 -6.94
CA ILE A 173 -19.29 -5.99 -7.64
C ILE A 173 -20.55 -5.39 -8.24
N ARG A 174 -21.45 -6.19 -8.85
CA ARG A 174 -22.73 -5.70 -9.41
C ARG A 174 -23.66 -5.14 -8.34
N ASP A 175 -23.58 -5.65 -7.11
CA ASP A 175 -24.40 -5.22 -5.98
C ASP A 175 -23.97 -3.85 -5.41
N LEU A 176 -22.76 -3.38 -5.73
CA LEU A 176 -22.30 -2.04 -5.39
C LEU A 176 -23.03 -1.01 -6.29
N GLN A 177 -23.99 -0.26 -5.73
CA GLN A 177 -24.87 0.64 -6.49
C GLN A 177 -24.36 2.08 -6.50
N MET A 178 -23.79 2.54 -5.39
CA MET A 178 -23.38 3.93 -5.17
C MET A 178 -21.89 4.04 -4.82
N GLY A 179 -21.33 5.20 -5.08
CA GLY A 179 -20.01 5.55 -4.54
C GLY A 179 -20.04 5.46 -3.02
N GLY A 180 -19.06 4.79 -2.45
CA GLY A 180 -18.98 4.47 -1.03
C GLY A 180 -19.50 3.09 -0.65
N ASP A 181 -20.24 2.39 -1.53
CA ASP A 181 -20.62 1.00 -1.28
C ASP A 181 -19.39 0.10 -1.20
N VAL A 182 -19.41 -0.83 -0.25
CA VAL A 182 -18.29 -1.73 0.04
C VAL A 182 -18.74 -3.17 0.25
N PHE A 183 -17.85 -4.11 0.03
CA PHE A 183 -17.99 -5.46 0.57
C PHE A 183 -16.64 -5.99 1.08
N PRO A 184 -16.66 -6.83 2.14
CA PRO A 184 -15.44 -7.35 2.74
C PRO A 184 -14.80 -8.43 1.86
N LEU A 185 -13.48 -8.39 1.77
CA LEU A 185 -12.65 -9.43 1.18
C LEU A 185 -12.28 -10.44 2.25
N ARG A 186 -13.16 -11.43 2.45
CA ARG A 186 -12.99 -12.47 3.47
C ARG A 186 -12.33 -13.69 2.86
N GLY A 187 -11.14 -14.00 3.35
CA GLY A 187 -10.41 -15.21 2.96
C GLY A 187 -11.02 -16.50 3.53
N THR A 188 -10.56 -17.64 3.05
CA THR A 188 -10.94 -18.97 3.56
C THR A 188 -10.51 -19.19 5.00
N SER A 189 -9.49 -18.47 5.48
CA SER A 189 -9.11 -18.39 6.89
C SER A 189 -10.15 -17.72 7.79
N GLY A 190 -11.19 -17.10 7.21
CA GLY A 190 -12.20 -16.32 7.91
C GLY A 190 -11.78 -14.87 8.21
N ARG A 191 -10.51 -14.50 7.97
CA ARG A 191 -9.99 -13.15 8.14
C ARG A 191 -10.50 -12.22 7.04
N VAL A 192 -10.88 -10.99 7.40
CA VAL A 192 -11.13 -9.91 6.44
C VAL A 192 -9.78 -9.26 6.11
N LEU A 193 -9.33 -9.43 4.88
CA LEU A 193 -8.02 -8.97 4.41
C LEU A 193 -8.06 -7.55 3.83
N GLY A 194 -9.26 -7.06 3.51
CA GLY A 194 -9.48 -5.75 2.92
C GLY A 194 -10.95 -5.54 2.57
N MET A 195 -11.21 -4.45 1.89
CA MET A 195 -12.54 -4.09 1.36
C MET A 195 -12.46 -3.78 -0.12
N ALA A 196 -13.42 -4.25 -0.89
CA ALA A 196 -13.72 -3.70 -2.20
C ALA A 196 -14.59 -2.45 -2.02
N LEU A 197 -14.19 -1.34 -2.62
CA LEU A 197 -14.85 -0.04 -2.50
C LEU A 197 -15.21 0.48 -3.89
N ARG A 198 -16.48 0.84 -4.09
CA ARG A 198 -16.88 1.63 -5.26
C ARG A 198 -16.51 3.09 -5.00
N SER A 199 -15.51 3.61 -5.70
CA SER A 199 -14.94 4.93 -5.43
C SER A 199 -15.93 6.08 -5.68
N TYR A 200 -16.71 6.02 -6.77
CA TYR A 200 -17.71 7.03 -7.10
C TYR A 200 -18.85 6.43 -7.96
N ASN A 201 -19.97 7.15 -8.09
CA ASN A 201 -21.20 6.64 -8.71
C ASN A 201 -21.07 6.13 -10.15
N LYS A 202 -20.16 6.70 -10.95
CA LYS A 202 -19.92 6.27 -12.33
C LYS A 202 -18.84 5.20 -12.47
N SER A 203 -18.16 4.82 -11.39
CA SER A 203 -17.17 3.74 -11.42
C SER A 203 -17.86 2.40 -11.65
N THR A 204 -17.33 1.62 -12.57
CA THR A 204 -17.79 0.26 -12.87
C THR A 204 -16.89 -0.82 -12.25
N LYS A 205 -15.74 -0.43 -11.73
CA LYS A 205 -14.76 -1.31 -11.10
C LYS A 205 -14.46 -0.81 -9.70
N PRO A 206 -14.47 -1.67 -8.67
CA PRO A 206 -14.06 -1.28 -7.35
C PRO A 206 -12.53 -1.10 -7.30
N ILE A 207 -12.09 -0.35 -6.30
CA ILE A 207 -10.73 -0.37 -5.80
C ILE A 207 -10.68 -1.26 -4.55
N TYR A 208 -9.51 -1.80 -4.26
CA TYR A 208 -9.30 -2.75 -3.17
C TYR A 208 -8.44 -2.11 -2.09
N VAL A 209 -9.07 -1.84 -0.94
CA VAL A 209 -8.44 -1.16 0.19
C VAL A 209 -7.99 -2.18 1.22
N SER A 210 -6.75 -2.09 1.68
CA SER A 210 -6.24 -2.91 2.77
C SER A 210 -5.35 -2.11 3.71
N VAL A 211 -5.26 -2.56 4.95
CA VAL A 211 -4.39 -1.94 5.96
C VAL A 211 -2.93 -2.07 5.54
N GLY A 212 -2.19 -0.98 5.61
CA GLY A 212 -0.73 -0.98 5.49
C GLY A 212 -0.08 -0.96 6.86
N HIS A 213 -0.26 0.12 7.61
CA HIS A 213 0.34 0.32 8.93
C HIS A 213 -0.39 1.42 9.71
N LYS A 214 -0.49 1.28 11.04
CA LYS A 214 -1.04 2.29 11.98
C LYS A 214 -2.44 2.81 11.60
N THR A 215 -3.29 1.95 11.09
CA THR A 215 -4.69 2.25 10.78
C THR A 215 -5.53 0.98 10.89
N CYS A 216 -6.78 1.08 11.29
CA CYS A 216 -7.73 -0.01 11.13
C CYS A 216 -8.38 0.02 9.75
N LEU A 217 -8.97 -1.10 9.32
CA LEU A 217 -9.58 -1.22 8.00
C LEU A 217 -10.76 -0.26 7.80
N GLU A 218 -11.57 -0.03 8.83
CA GLU A 218 -12.71 0.89 8.75
C GLU A 218 -12.25 2.33 8.50
N SER A 219 -11.29 2.82 9.26
CA SER A 219 -10.72 4.16 9.07
C SER A 219 -10.03 4.30 7.72
N ALA A 220 -9.32 3.26 7.27
CA ALA A 220 -8.69 3.23 5.95
C ALA A 220 -9.71 3.39 4.83
N VAL A 221 -10.81 2.63 4.86
CA VAL A 221 -11.87 2.70 3.83
C VAL A 221 -12.55 4.05 3.82
N ARG A 222 -12.92 4.59 5.01
CA ARG A 222 -13.54 5.91 5.13
C ARG A 222 -12.65 7.02 4.56
N LEU A 223 -11.35 6.97 4.87
CA LEU A 223 -10.40 7.96 4.37
C LEU A 223 -10.24 7.86 2.85
N VAL A 224 -10.03 6.66 2.31
CA VAL A 224 -9.91 6.47 0.86
C VAL A 224 -11.15 6.99 0.15
N GLN A 225 -12.35 6.69 0.67
CA GLN A 225 -13.60 7.20 0.10
C GLN A 225 -13.67 8.73 0.11
N SER A 226 -13.22 9.38 1.18
CA SER A 226 -13.23 10.85 1.27
C SER A 226 -12.27 11.55 0.30
N CYS A 227 -11.33 10.79 -0.27
CA CYS A 227 -10.38 11.25 -1.30
C CYS A 227 -10.81 10.89 -2.74
N CYS A 228 -12.03 10.33 -2.95
CA CYS A 228 -12.51 9.88 -4.26
C CYS A 228 -13.48 10.86 -4.93
#